data_e63613eff813619e11b5cc013696515a
#
_entry.id   e63613eff813619e11b5cc013696515a
#
_cell.length_a   1.000
_cell.length_b   1.000
_cell.length_c   1.000
_cell.angle_alpha   90.00
_cell.angle_beta   90.00
_cell.angle_gamma   90.00
#
_symmetry.space_group_name_H-M   'P 1'
#
loop_
_entity.id
_entity.type
_entity.pdbx_description
1 polymer ?
#
loop_
_entity_poly.entity_id
_entity_poly.type
_entity_poly.pdbx_seq_one_letter_code
_entity_poly.pdbx_strand_id
1 'polypeptide(L)'
;MKKAKKRTRTRKGKARKKFKFASRVIVWRAGYNEGVDKGAWRFARVPEDISAKIKAMQKGRLRRGWGAVYAQAKVGKSEWVTSVFPDRHSATYILPLKKQIRYEENLYDGREFNFAIEIWF
;
A
#
# COMPACT_ATOMS: atom_id res chain seq x y z
N MET A 1 2.55 14.66 25.17
CA MET A 1 2.18 14.32 24.64
C MET A 1 1.95 14.11 24.15
N LYS A 2 1.91 14.03 23.90
CA LYS A 2 1.57 13.60 23.25
C LYS A 2 1.24 13.31 22.45
N LYS A 3 1.22 13.33 22.22
CA LYS A 3 0.81 12.89 21.43
C LYS A 3 0.35 12.50 20.79
N ALA A 4 0.30 12.61 20.52
CA ALA A 4 -0.33 12.10 19.72
C ALA A 4 -0.75 11.71 19.39
N LYS A 5 -0.72 11.64 19.08
CA LYS A 5 -1.35 11.19 18.60
C LYS A 5 -1.90 10.76 18.02
N LYS A 6 -1.89 10.57 17.74
CA LYS A 6 -2.55 10.13 17.09
C LYS A 6 -3.40 9.51 16.85
N ARG A 7 -3.54 9.39 16.26
CA ARG A 7 -4.42 8.98 15.95
C ARG A 7 -4.76 7.96 15.65
N THR A 8 -4.71 7.72 15.62
CA THR A 8 -5.05 6.79 15.16
C THR A 8 -5.72 5.80 15.73
N ARG A 9 -5.95 5.45 15.81
CA ARG A 9 -6.60 4.68 16.32
C ARG A 9 -7.13 3.75 16.27
N THR A 10 -6.95 3.99 16.38
CA THR A 10 -7.29 3.17 16.47
C THR A 10 -7.88 2.01 16.64
N ARG A 11 -7.64 1.11 16.36
CA ARG A 11 -8.22 -0.14 16.48
C ARG A 11 -7.69 -0.82 17.65
N LYS A 12 -8.41 -0.71 18.67
CA LYS A 12 -8.08 -1.27 19.90
C LYS A 12 -7.86 -2.73 19.81
N GLY A 13 -6.79 -3.22 20.40
CA GLY A 13 -6.50 -4.64 20.44
C GLY A 13 -5.95 -5.22 19.18
N LYS A 14 -5.78 -4.41 18.18
CA LYS A 14 -5.23 -4.93 16.94
C LYS A 14 -3.72 -4.93 16.98
N ALA A 15 -3.13 -6.04 16.58
CA ALA A 15 -1.68 -6.11 16.43
C ALA A 15 -1.27 -5.38 15.17
N ARG A 16 0.00 -4.97 15.16
CA ARG A 16 0.55 -4.27 14.01
C ARG A 16 1.86 -4.92 13.63
N LYS A 17 2.14 -4.89 12.37
CA LYS A 17 3.40 -5.40 11.88
C LYS A 17 3.94 -4.47 10.82
N LYS A 18 5.17 -4.04 10.99
CA LYS A 18 5.82 -3.12 10.06
C LYS A 18 6.74 -3.87 9.12
N PHE A 19 6.70 -3.50 7.86
CA PHE A 19 7.56 -4.04 6.83
C PHE A 19 8.20 -2.91 6.06
N LYS A 20 9.46 -3.10 5.69
CA LYS A 20 10.18 -2.14 4.85
C LYS A 20 10.63 -2.86 3.60
N PHE A 21 10.52 -2.17 2.48
CA PHE A 21 10.92 -2.78 1.21
C PHE A 21 11.21 -1.72 0.17
N ALA A 22 11.96 -2.11 -0.85
CA ALA A 22 12.19 -1.27 -2.01
C ALA A 22 11.31 -1.77 -3.14
N SER A 23 10.76 -0.84 -3.90
CA SER A 23 9.89 -1.21 -5.01
C SER A 23 9.83 -0.07 -6.02
N ARG A 24 9.44 -0.42 -7.23
CA ARG A 24 9.32 0.57 -8.30
C ARG A 24 7.92 1.09 -8.39
N VAL A 25 7.80 2.31 -8.87
CA VAL A 25 6.49 2.88 -9.16
C VAL A 25 6.02 2.26 -10.46
N ILE A 26 4.92 1.54 -10.39
CA ILE A 26 4.35 0.84 -11.54
C ILE A 26 3.11 1.57 -12.00
N VAL A 27 2.98 1.73 -13.30
CA VAL A 27 1.83 2.38 -13.90
C VAL A 27 0.95 1.33 -14.54
N TRP A 28 -0.33 1.36 -14.20
CA TRP A 28 -1.29 0.43 -14.78
C TRP A 28 -2.44 1.23 -15.37
N ARG A 29 -2.77 0.92 -16.61
CA ARG A 29 -3.85 1.60 -17.31
C ARG A 29 -4.93 0.60 -17.63
N ALA A 30 -6.02 0.71 -16.93
CA ALA A 30 -7.16 -0.16 -17.15
C ALA A 30 -8.02 0.41 -18.25
N GLY A 31 -8.58 -0.45 -19.07
CA GLY A 31 -9.54 -0.02 -20.05
C GLY A 31 -8.98 1.01 -20.99
N TYR A 32 -7.97 0.65 -21.69
CA TYR A 32 -7.39 1.54 -22.67
C TYR A 32 -8.45 2.04 -23.66
N ASN A 33 -8.55 3.34 -23.76
CA ASN A 33 -9.41 3.97 -24.74
C ASN A 33 -8.57 4.95 -25.49
N GLU A 34 -8.64 4.88 -26.78
CA GLU A 34 -7.88 5.75 -27.63
C GLU A 34 -7.99 7.19 -27.22
N GLY A 35 -6.84 7.83 -27.09
CA GLY A 35 -6.80 9.24 -26.86
C GLY A 35 -7.26 9.69 -25.49
N VAL A 36 -7.55 8.77 -24.61
CA VAL A 36 -8.01 9.14 -23.28
C VAL A 36 -7.19 8.43 -22.23
N ASP A 37 -6.43 9.20 -21.50
CA ASP A 37 -5.64 8.66 -20.43
C ASP A 37 -6.29 9.03 -19.12
N LYS A 38 -7.37 8.33 -18.81
CA LYS A 38 -8.07 8.59 -17.58
C LYS A 38 -7.72 7.56 -16.57
N GLY A 39 -7.21 7.99 -15.47
CA GLY A 39 -7.07 7.10 -14.35
C GLY A 39 -6.01 6.06 -14.51
N ALA A 40 -4.88 6.45 -15.00
CA ALA A 40 -3.73 5.56 -14.89
C ALA A 40 -3.44 5.42 -13.40
N TRP A 41 -3.39 4.19 -12.95
CA TRP A 41 -3.11 3.91 -11.56
C TRP A 41 -1.63 3.78 -11.35
N ARG A 42 -1.16 4.25 -10.22
CA ARG A 42 0.23 4.04 -9.86
C ARG A 42 0.28 3.34 -8.53
N PHE A 43 1.15 2.36 -8.45
CA PHE A 43 1.26 1.59 -7.22
C PHE A 43 2.67 1.02 -7.10
N ALA A 44 2.98 0.56 -5.90
CA ALA A 44 4.22 -0.16 -5.63
C ALA A 44 3.86 -1.60 -5.31
N ARG A 45 4.64 -2.53 -5.81
CA ARG A 45 4.40 -3.94 -5.55
C ARG A 45 5.12 -4.34 -4.28
N VAL A 46 4.39 -4.91 -3.36
CA VAL A 46 4.97 -5.43 -2.13
C VAL A 46 5.67 -6.76 -2.48
N PRO A 47 6.92 -6.94 -2.09
CA PRO A 47 7.65 -8.17 -2.44
C PRO A 47 6.93 -9.43 -2.02
N GLU A 48 7.21 -10.52 -2.71
CA GLU A 48 6.52 -11.79 -2.48
C GLU A 48 6.63 -12.31 -1.06
N ASP A 49 7.82 -12.21 -0.48
CA ASP A 49 8.02 -12.72 0.88
C ASP A 49 7.19 -11.93 1.89
N ILE A 50 7.16 -10.61 1.74
CA ILE A 50 6.36 -9.77 2.64
C ILE A 50 4.87 -10.02 2.38
N SER A 51 4.50 -10.14 1.10
CA SER A 51 3.12 -10.41 0.75
C SER A 51 2.62 -11.70 1.35
N ALA A 52 3.45 -12.74 1.35
CA ALA A 52 3.09 -14.02 1.96
C ALA A 52 2.83 -13.85 3.44
N LYS A 53 3.64 -13.04 4.11
CA LYS A 53 3.45 -12.79 5.54
C LYS A 53 2.15 -12.04 5.79
N ILE A 54 1.85 -11.05 4.97
CA ILE A 54 0.60 -10.30 5.11
C ILE A 54 -0.58 -11.24 4.93
N LYS A 55 -0.52 -12.09 3.93
CA LYS A 55 -1.60 -13.03 3.68
C LYS A 55 -1.80 -13.97 4.86
N ALA A 56 -0.70 -14.46 5.42
CA ALA A 56 -0.79 -15.36 6.56
C ALA A 56 -1.42 -14.68 7.76
N MET A 57 -1.15 -13.39 7.94
CA MET A 57 -1.72 -12.63 9.04
C MET A 57 -3.23 -12.48 8.93
N GLN A 58 -3.78 -12.66 7.73
CA GLN A 58 -5.22 -12.51 7.51
C GLN A 58 -6.00 -13.82 7.67
N LYS A 59 -5.29 -14.90 7.94
CA LYS A 59 -5.95 -16.19 8.09
C LYS A 59 -6.95 -16.16 9.23
N GLY A 60 -8.13 -16.68 8.97
CA GLY A 60 -9.16 -16.74 9.99
C GLY A 60 -9.88 -15.43 10.25
N ARG A 61 -9.56 -14.40 9.49
CA ARG A 61 -10.22 -13.13 9.66
C ARG A 61 -11.22 -12.88 8.57
N LEU A 62 -12.19 -12.03 8.86
CA LEU A 62 -13.14 -11.64 7.84
C LEU A 62 -12.41 -10.86 6.77
N ARG A 63 -12.67 -11.21 5.53
CA ARG A 63 -12.05 -10.52 4.43
C ARG A 63 -12.85 -9.28 4.12
N ARG A 64 -12.11 -8.20 3.88
CA ARG A 64 -12.73 -6.98 3.41
C ARG A 64 -12.73 -7.03 1.89
N GLY A 65 -13.85 -6.66 1.28
CA GLY A 65 -13.93 -6.54 -0.15
C GLY A 65 -13.00 -7.50 -0.87
N TRP A 66 -12.17 -7.12 -1.70
CA TRP A 66 -11.31 -7.99 -2.49
C TRP A 66 -10.07 -8.47 -1.73
N GLY A 67 -10.18 -8.59 -0.43
CA GLY A 67 -9.05 -8.99 0.37
C GLY A 67 -8.13 -7.84 0.73
N ALA A 68 -8.67 -6.63 0.65
CA ALA A 68 -7.90 -5.44 1.02
C ALA A 68 -7.52 -5.49 2.49
N VAL A 69 -6.34 -5.00 2.79
CA VAL A 69 -5.82 -4.98 4.16
C VAL A 69 -5.41 -3.56 4.50
N TYR A 70 -5.89 -3.05 5.62
CA TYR A 70 -5.54 -1.71 6.06
C TYR A 70 -4.05 -1.60 6.34
N ALA A 71 -3.50 -0.48 5.95
CA ALA A 71 -2.07 -0.25 6.15
C ALA A 71 -1.82 1.24 6.35
N GLN A 72 -0.81 1.53 7.13
CA GLN A 72 -0.27 2.88 7.17
C GLN A 72 1.03 2.84 6.40
N ALA A 73 1.11 3.64 5.35
CA ALA A 73 2.25 3.61 4.45
C ALA A 73 3.13 4.83 4.66
N LYS A 74 4.40 4.66 4.36
CA LYS A 74 5.36 5.74 4.49
C LYS A 74 6.38 5.66 3.37
N VAL A 75 6.71 6.81 2.80
CA VAL A 75 7.83 6.94 1.89
C VAL A 75 8.41 8.33 2.12
N GLY A 76 9.72 8.41 2.28
CA GLY A 76 10.35 9.69 2.59
C GLY A 76 9.80 10.26 3.88
N LYS A 77 9.25 11.45 3.79
CA LYS A 77 8.67 12.14 4.95
C LYS A 77 7.15 12.05 4.97
N SER A 78 6.56 11.41 3.97
CA SER A 78 5.12 11.36 3.85
C SER A 78 4.57 10.06 4.40
N GLU A 79 3.44 10.17 5.10
CA GLU A 79 2.74 9.00 5.64
C GLU A 79 1.27 9.14 5.30
N TRP A 80 0.62 8.02 5.04
CA TRP A 80 -0.82 8.07 4.79
C TRP A 80 -1.43 6.71 5.10
N VAL A 81 -2.73 6.75 5.37
CA VAL A 81 -3.50 5.54 5.63
C VAL A 81 -4.10 5.08 4.32
N THR A 82 -3.98 3.80 4.05
CA THR A 82 -4.45 3.25 2.79
C THR A 82 -4.79 1.78 3.01
N SER A 83 -4.94 1.06 1.92
CA SER A 83 -5.08 -0.39 1.97
C SER A 83 -4.18 -0.97 0.91
N VAL A 84 -3.64 -2.15 1.20
CA VAL A 84 -2.94 -2.91 0.17
C VAL A 84 -3.90 -3.95 -0.36
N PHE A 85 -3.82 -4.23 -1.64
CA PHE A 85 -4.76 -5.12 -2.33
C PHE A 85 -4.02 -6.31 -2.93
N PRO A 86 -4.60 -7.51 -2.85
CA PRO A 86 -3.97 -8.65 -3.49
C PRO A 86 -4.09 -8.53 -5.00
N ASP A 87 -3.02 -8.86 -5.69
CA ASP A 87 -3.01 -8.89 -7.14
C ASP A 87 -3.36 -10.30 -7.59
N ARG A 88 -4.40 -10.41 -8.40
CA ARG A 88 -4.86 -11.72 -8.86
C ARG A 88 -3.86 -12.45 -9.71
N HIS A 89 -2.99 -11.74 -10.38
CA HIS A 89 -2.08 -12.33 -11.35
C HIS A 89 -0.70 -12.60 -10.79
N SER A 90 -0.52 -12.35 -9.51
CA SER A 90 0.77 -12.63 -8.88
C SER A 90 0.50 -12.95 -7.43
N ALA A 91 1.53 -13.36 -6.71
CA ALA A 91 1.39 -13.68 -5.30
C ALA A 91 1.74 -12.49 -4.44
N THR A 92 1.44 -11.29 -4.91
CA THR A 92 1.84 -10.07 -4.21
C THR A 92 0.65 -9.19 -3.90
N TYR A 93 0.86 -8.31 -2.92
CA TYR A 93 -0.05 -7.20 -2.67
C TYR A 93 0.47 -5.98 -3.40
N ILE A 94 -0.42 -5.05 -3.69
CA ILE A 94 -0.05 -3.78 -4.30
C ILE A 94 -0.42 -2.65 -3.35
N LEU A 95 0.44 -1.64 -3.32
CA LEU A 95 0.26 -0.45 -2.50
C LEU A 95 -0.06 0.73 -3.40
N PRO A 96 -1.30 1.23 -3.38
CA PRO A 96 -1.66 2.38 -4.21
C PRO A 96 -0.88 3.63 -3.79
N LEU A 97 -0.49 4.42 -4.76
CA LEU A 97 0.28 5.64 -4.51
C LEU A 97 -0.56 6.82 -5.00
N LYS A 98 -1.19 7.51 -4.06
CA LYS A 98 -2.05 8.60 -4.44
C LYS A 98 -1.26 9.80 -4.95
N LYS A 99 -1.92 10.61 -5.74
CA LYS A 99 -1.29 11.72 -6.44
C LYS A 99 -0.52 12.66 -5.53
N GLN A 100 -1.12 13.02 -4.42
CA GLN A 100 -0.49 13.96 -3.50
C GLN A 100 0.86 13.43 -3.00
N ILE A 101 0.90 12.16 -2.63
CA ILE A 101 2.14 11.56 -2.14
C ILE A 101 3.18 11.51 -3.25
N ARG A 102 2.75 11.18 -4.47
CA ARG A 102 3.69 11.11 -5.59
C ARG A 102 4.33 12.46 -5.86
N TYR A 103 3.56 13.53 -5.72
CA TYR A 103 4.11 14.87 -5.91
C TYR A 103 5.05 15.26 -4.79
N GLU A 104 4.63 15.01 -3.55
CA GLU A 104 5.44 15.40 -2.40
C GLU A 104 6.78 14.69 -2.36
N GLU A 105 6.80 13.44 -2.77
CA GLU A 105 8.02 12.63 -2.68
C GLU A 105 8.68 12.38 -4.02
N ASN A 106 8.19 13.02 -5.07
CA ASN A 106 8.76 12.88 -6.41
C ASN A 106 8.85 11.42 -6.84
N LEU A 107 7.76 10.71 -6.69
CA LEU A 107 7.73 9.29 -7.05
C LEU A 107 7.49 9.14 -8.53
N TYR A 108 8.58 9.11 -9.28
CA TYR A 108 8.52 9.02 -10.74
C TYR A 108 8.24 7.61 -11.20
N ASP A 109 7.50 7.50 -12.29
CA ASP A 109 7.18 6.21 -12.86
C ASP A 109 8.46 5.41 -13.15
N GLY A 110 8.44 4.13 -12.76
CA GLY A 110 9.54 3.24 -13.04
C GLY A 110 10.74 3.35 -12.10
N ARG A 111 10.78 4.37 -11.25
CA ARG A 111 11.89 4.54 -10.34
C ARG A 111 11.65 3.76 -9.06
N GLU A 112 12.73 3.38 -8.43
CA GLU A 112 12.68 2.59 -7.20
C GLU A 112 12.77 3.51 -5.99
N PHE A 113 11.94 3.22 -5.00
CA PHE A 113 11.90 3.98 -3.75
C PHE A 113 11.79 3.01 -2.59
N ASN A 114 12.13 3.49 -1.41
CA ASN A 114 12.01 2.70 -0.19
C ASN A 114 10.70 3.04 0.50
N PHE A 115 9.91 2.02 0.77
CA PHE A 115 8.61 2.15 1.41
C PHE A 115 8.59 1.43 2.74
N ALA A 116 7.73 1.88 3.62
CA ALA A 116 7.40 1.13 4.82
C ALA A 116 5.90 1.05 4.90
N ILE A 117 5.40 -0.10 5.33
CA ILE A 117 3.98 -0.25 5.58
C ILE A 117 3.80 -0.91 6.94
N GLU A 118 2.78 -0.46 7.63
CA GLU A 118 2.40 -1.06 8.90
C GLU A 118 1.03 -1.65 8.73
N ILE A 119 0.94 -2.95 8.90
CA ILE A 119 -0.29 -3.70 8.68
C ILE A 119 -1.00 -3.88 10.01
N TRP A 120 -2.29 -3.63 10.01
CA TRP A 120 -3.13 -3.82 11.21
C TRP A 120 -3.94 -5.10 11.07
N PHE A 121 -3.89 -5.90 12.12
CA PHE A 121 -4.60 -7.17 12.10
C PHE A 121 -4.95 -7.65 13.49
#